data_9d3f0a0f1a3414c1a0743f3a4008bf25
#
_entry.id   9d3f0a0f1a3414c1a0743f3a4008bf25
#
_cell.length_a   1.000
_cell.length_b   1.000
_cell.length_c   1.000
_cell.angle_alpha   90.00
_cell.angle_beta   90.00
_cell.angle_gamma   90.00
#
_symmetry.space_group_name_H-M   'P 1'
#
loop_
_entity.id
_entity.type
_entity.pdbx_description
1 polymer ?
#
loop_
_entity_poly.entity_id
_entity_poly.type
_entity_poly.pdbx_seq_one_letter_code
_entity_poly.pdbx_strand_id
1 'polypeptide(L)'
;MPQTIEPLIKLAETDRDLQKFVFAKSHLERQIDKARSVVDQHQKTIQQKKDEFKLLIAECKNVKNNLQIQEELISRLDSQVPKIRNEKEFATSKNQLEEARKILGLLEDNMLDLDLKKEDLEKEIGTINNQLSESNTEFEQETS
;
A
#
# COMPACT_ATOMS: atom_id res chain seq x y z
N MET A 1 -37.77 -28.48 54.63
CA MET A 1 -36.66 -28.88 55.50
C MET A 1 -35.41 -28.10 55.09
N PRO A 2 -34.74 -27.46 56.06
CA PRO A 2 -33.59 -26.60 55.72
C PRO A 2 -32.41 -27.36 55.09
N GLN A 3 -32.22 -28.64 55.41
CA GLN A 3 -31.12 -29.48 54.89
C GLN A 3 -31.21 -29.84 53.41
N THR A 4 -32.42 -29.83 52.81
CA THR A 4 -32.63 -30.13 51.40
C THR A 4 -32.60 -28.85 50.54
N ILE A 5 -32.77 -27.68 51.13
CA ILE A 5 -32.75 -26.41 50.45
C ILE A 5 -31.31 -25.91 50.21
N GLU A 6 -30.43 -26.07 51.19
CA GLU A 6 -29.03 -25.66 51.08
C GLU A 6 -28.27 -26.24 49.87
N PRO A 7 -28.31 -27.53 49.61
CA PRO A 7 -27.65 -28.09 48.42
C PRO A 7 -28.25 -27.56 47.11
N LEU A 8 -29.56 -27.30 47.08
CA LEU A 8 -30.21 -26.74 45.90
C LEU A 8 -29.79 -25.31 45.66
N ILE A 9 -29.64 -24.51 46.71
CA ILE A 9 -29.16 -23.14 46.63
C ILE A 9 -27.73 -23.12 46.11
N LYS A 10 -26.86 -23.98 46.65
CA LYS A 10 -25.46 -24.10 46.21
C LYS A 10 -25.38 -24.52 44.74
N LEU A 11 -26.20 -25.44 44.31
CA LEU A 11 -26.27 -25.87 42.91
C LEU A 11 -26.70 -24.70 41.98
N ALA A 12 -27.72 -23.95 42.41
CA ALA A 12 -28.18 -22.77 41.65
C ALA A 12 -27.09 -21.68 41.56
N GLU A 13 -26.34 -21.44 42.64
CA GLU A 13 -25.24 -20.49 42.66
C GLU A 13 -24.09 -20.95 41.75
N THR A 14 -23.76 -22.24 41.77
CA THR A 14 -22.76 -22.82 40.88
C THR A 14 -23.16 -22.71 39.42
N ASP A 15 -24.43 -22.97 39.11
CA ASP A 15 -24.96 -22.80 37.76
C ASP A 15 -24.89 -21.37 37.28
N ARG A 16 -25.17 -20.38 38.14
CA ARG A 16 -25.04 -18.96 37.80
C ARG A 16 -23.58 -18.59 37.52
N ASP A 17 -22.66 -19.05 38.36
CA ASP A 17 -21.23 -18.80 38.20
C ASP A 17 -20.72 -19.43 36.90
N LEU A 18 -21.17 -20.63 36.59
CA LEU A 18 -20.83 -21.31 35.34
C LEU A 18 -21.36 -20.54 34.14
N GLN A 19 -22.62 -20.05 34.18
CA GLN A 19 -23.19 -19.25 33.12
C GLN A 19 -22.45 -17.95 32.89
N LYS A 20 -22.04 -17.27 33.95
CA LYS A 20 -21.23 -16.04 33.88
C LYS A 20 -19.85 -16.34 33.25
N PHE A 21 -19.25 -17.46 33.65
CA PHE A 21 -17.98 -17.91 33.12
C PHE A 21 -18.07 -18.20 31.59
N VAL A 22 -19.09 -18.94 31.18
CA VAL A 22 -19.35 -19.25 29.76
C VAL A 22 -19.61 -17.97 28.96
N PHE A 23 -20.39 -17.06 29.51
CA PHE A 23 -20.65 -15.76 28.88
C PHE A 23 -19.37 -14.94 28.69
N ALA A 24 -18.55 -14.85 29.74
CA ALA A 24 -17.27 -14.15 29.71
C ALA A 24 -16.32 -14.76 28.70
N LYS A 25 -16.27 -16.09 28.63
CA LYS A 25 -15.45 -16.83 27.66
C LYS A 25 -15.91 -16.53 26.22
N SER A 26 -17.22 -16.57 25.95
CA SER A 26 -17.78 -16.25 24.64
C SER A 26 -17.48 -14.81 24.23
N HIS A 27 -17.58 -13.88 25.18
CA HIS A 27 -17.28 -12.46 24.96
C HIS A 27 -15.81 -12.28 24.58
N LEU A 28 -14.91 -12.93 25.32
CA LEU A 28 -13.47 -12.89 25.06
C LEU A 28 -13.13 -13.48 23.70
N GLU A 29 -13.72 -14.63 23.35
CA GLU A 29 -13.54 -15.28 22.05
C GLU A 29 -13.97 -14.35 20.90
N ARG A 30 -15.07 -13.62 21.05
CA ARG A 30 -15.54 -12.63 20.06
C ARG A 30 -14.55 -11.47 19.92
N GLN A 31 -13.99 -10.99 21.03
CA GLN A 31 -12.99 -9.93 21.00
C GLN A 31 -11.71 -10.37 20.28
N ILE A 32 -11.26 -11.60 20.55
CA ILE A 32 -10.11 -12.22 19.88
C ILE A 32 -10.38 -12.35 18.38
N ASP A 33 -11.56 -12.81 17.98
CA ASP A 33 -11.93 -12.95 16.58
C ASP A 33 -11.98 -11.60 15.87
N LYS A 34 -12.47 -10.55 16.51
CA LYS A 34 -12.46 -9.19 15.97
C LYS A 34 -11.04 -8.68 15.78
N ALA A 35 -10.19 -8.87 16.80
CA ALA A 35 -8.78 -8.44 16.72
C ALA A 35 -8.05 -9.16 15.59
N ARG A 36 -8.28 -10.47 15.45
CA ARG A 36 -7.72 -11.28 14.36
C ARG A 36 -8.20 -10.80 12.99
N SER A 37 -9.50 -10.51 12.87
CA SER A 37 -10.09 -9.98 11.64
C SER A 37 -9.46 -8.65 11.22
N VAL A 38 -9.22 -7.74 12.17
CA VAL A 38 -8.54 -6.46 11.92
C VAL A 38 -7.11 -6.69 11.43
N VAL A 39 -6.37 -7.59 12.08
CA VAL A 39 -5.00 -7.95 11.67
C VAL A 39 -4.98 -8.52 10.26
N ASP A 40 -5.87 -9.47 9.95
CA ASP A 40 -5.98 -10.09 8.62
C ASP A 40 -6.30 -9.04 7.54
N GLN A 41 -7.20 -8.11 7.86
CA GLN A 41 -7.57 -7.03 6.94
C GLN A 41 -6.41 -6.09 6.67
N HIS A 42 -5.66 -5.71 7.71
CA HIS A 42 -4.46 -4.88 7.57
C HIS A 42 -3.39 -5.59 6.73
N GLN A 43 -3.19 -6.90 6.95
CA GLN A 43 -2.24 -7.68 6.17
C GLN A 43 -2.60 -7.72 4.68
N LYS A 44 -3.88 -7.90 4.35
CA LYS A 44 -4.38 -7.85 2.98
C LYS A 44 -4.14 -6.49 2.33
N THR A 45 -4.46 -5.42 3.07
CA THR A 45 -4.29 -4.05 2.59
C THR A 45 -2.81 -3.75 2.32
N ILE A 46 -1.92 -4.17 3.23
CA ILE A 46 -0.46 -4.02 3.06
C ILE A 46 0.00 -4.76 1.81
N GLN A 47 -0.48 -5.99 1.61
CA GLN A 47 -0.08 -6.78 0.44
C GLN A 47 -0.54 -6.13 -0.86
N GLN A 48 -1.77 -5.61 -0.91
CA GLN A 48 -2.30 -4.88 -2.07
C GLN A 48 -1.45 -3.64 -2.36
N LYS A 49 -1.09 -2.89 -1.34
CA LYS A 49 -0.28 -1.68 -1.50
C LYS A 49 1.16 -1.98 -1.92
N LYS A 50 1.72 -3.07 -1.42
CA LYS A 50 3.04 -3.56 -1.88
C LYS A 50 3.01 -3.96 -3.35
N ASP A 51 1.93 -4.60 -3.81
CA ASP A 51 1.75 -4.96 -5.21
C ASP A 51 1.61 -3.71 -6.09
N GLU A 52 0.84 -2.72 -5.65
CA GLU A 52 0.75 -1.40 -6.31
C GLU A 52 2.12 -0.73 -6.40
N PHE A 53 2.90 -0.79 -5.33
CA PHE A 53 4.25 -0.22 -5.28
C PHE A 53 5.18 -0.88 -6.30
N LYS A 54 5.11 -2.19 -6.46
CA LYS A 54 5.87 -2.93 -7.47
C LYS A 54 5.50 -2.49 -8.88
N LEU A 55 4.21 -2.27 -9.14
CA LEU A 55 3.73 -1.76 -10.43
C LEU A 55 4.27 -0.36 -10.71
N LEU A 56 4.26 0.52 -9.69
CA LEU A 56 4.81 1.88 -9.82
C LEU A 56 6.32 1.85 -10.10
N ILE A 57 7.06 0.96 -9.47
CA ILE A 57 8.49 0.79 -9.74
C ILE A 57 8.71 0.37 -11.21
N ALA A 58 7.90 -0.55 -11.72
CA ALA A 58 7.98 -0.99 -13.11
C ALA A 58 7.66 0.15 -14.08
N GLU A 59 6.61 0.94 -13.80
CA GLU A 59 6.27 2.13 -14.59
C GLU A 59 7.38 3.16 -14.57
N CYS A 60 7.98 3.43 -13.41
CA CYS A 60 9.13 4.33 -13.27
C CYS A 60 10.30 3.89 -14.14
N LYS A 61 10.57 2.59 -14.17
CA LYS A 61 11.64 2.02 -15.00
C LYS A 61 11.35 2.25 -16.48
N ASN A 62 10.11 2.04 -16.91
CA ASN A 62 9.70 2.26 -18.30
C ASN A 62 9.83 3.75 -18.68
N VAL A 63 9.39 4.65 -17.82
CA VAL A 63 9.50 6.09 -18.05
C VAL A 63 10.98 6.52 -18.13
N LYS A 64 11.83 6.00 -17.24
CA LYS A 64 13.29 6.27 -17.27
C LYS A 64 13.91 5.81 -18.59
N ASN A 65 13.54 4.63 -19.07
CA ASN A 65 14.03 4.12 -20.35
C ASN A 65 13.58 5.03 -21.50
N ASN A 66 12.33 5.46 -21.49
CA ASN A 66 11.79 6.36 -22.50
C ASN A 66 12.46 7.74 -22.44
N LEU A 67 12.72 8.27 -21.23
CA LEU A 67 13.48 9.49 -21.03
C LEU A 67 14.87 9.39 -21.67
N GLN A 68 15.57 8.30 -21.42
CA GLN A 68 16.89 8.07 -21.97
C GLN A 68 16.87 8.02 -23.51
N ILE A 69 15.88 7.35 -24.09
CA ILE A 69 15.68 7.29 -25.54
C ILE A 69 15.49 8.70 -26.11
N GLN A 70 14.65 9.53 -25.49
CA GLN A 70 14.42 10.90 -25.95
C GLN A 70 15.63 11.79 -25.76
N GLU A 71 16.36 11.66 -24.66
CA GLU A 71 17.61 12.40 -24.43
C GLU A 71 18.66 12.07 -25.49
N GLU A 72 18.82 10.80 -25.82
CA GLU A 72 19.73 10.35 -26.87
C GLU A 72 19.31 10.88 -28.25
N LEU A 73 18.00 10.84 -28.55
CA LEU A 73 17.45 11.38 -29.79
C LEU A 73 17.72 12.89 -29.89
N ILE A 74 17.45 13.65 -28.82
CA ILE A 74 17.68 15.10 -28.75
C ILE A 74 19.15 15.38 -28.96
N SER A 75 20.04 14.67 -28.28
CA SER A 75 21.50 14.85 -28.42
C SER A 75 21.96 14.61 -29.84
N ARG A 76 21.45 13.56 -30.49
CA ARG A 76 21.77 13.25 -31.89
C ARG A 76 21.26 14.34 -32.83
N LEU A 77 20.02 14.78 -32.68
CA LEU A 77 19.41 15.82 -33.52
C LEU A 77 20.11 17.17 -33.30
N ASP A 78 20.42 17.54 -32.07
CA ASP A 78 21.18 18.77 -31.77
C ASP A 78 22.56 18.76 -32.45
N SER A 79 23.17 17.61 -32.54
CA SER A 79 24.45 17.44 -33.21
C SER A 79 24.34 17.50 -34.73
N GLN A 80 23.23 17.01 -35.30
CA GLN A 80 23.00 16.92 -36.75
C GLN A 80 22.44 18.18 -37.37
N VAL A 81 21.54 18.90 -36.70
CA VAL A 81 20.84 20.08 -37.22
C VAL A 81 21.78 21.14 -37.79
N PRO A 82 22.88 21.54 -37.09
CA PRO A 82 23.80 22.53 -37.63
C PRO A 82 24.52 22.11 -38.88
N LYS A 83 24.60 20.80 -39.19
CA LYS A 83 25.31 20.23 -40.32
C LYS A 83 24.44 20.10 -41.57
N ILE A 84 23.13 20.27 -41.44
CA ILE A 84 22.16 20.14 -42.55
C ILE A 84 22.16 21.40 -43.37
N ARG A 85 22.36 21.26 -44.71
CA ARG A 85 22.39 22.35 -45.63
C ARG A 85 21.13 22.52 -46.45
N ASN A 86 20.29 21.49 -46.51
CA ASN A 86 19.01 21.49 -47.22
C ASN A 86 17.95 22.12 -46.31
N GLU A 87 17.27 23.18 -46.76
CA GLU A 87 16.24 23.87 -45.96
C GLU A 87 15.08 22.98 -45.55
N LYS A 88 14.66 22.06 -46.45
CA LYS A 88 13.56 21.14 -46.15
C LYS A 88 13.94 20.13 -45.07
N GLU A 89 15.14 19.55 -45.18
CA GLU A 89 15.67 18.61 -44.18
C GLU A 89 15.95 19.31 -42.87
N PHE A 90 16.44 20.54 -42.88
CA PHE A 90 16.66 21.37 -41.70
C PHE A 90 15.36 21.62 -40.94
N ALA A 91 14.30 22.05 -41.66
CA ALA A 91 13.00 22.29 -41.07
C ALA A 91 12.40 21.01 -40.46
N THR A 92 12.50 19.88 -41.17
CA THR A 92 12.03 18.57 -40.68
C THR A 92 12.76 18.15 -39.41
N SER A 93 14.07 18.24 -39.40
CA SER A 93 14.90 17.88 -38.24
C SER A 93 14.66 18.81 -37.04
N LYS A 94 14.45 20.08 -37.30
CA LYS A 94 14.12 21.07 -36.25
C LYS A 94 12.75 20.76 -35.61
N ASN A 95 11.77 20.42 -36.45
CA ASN A 95 10.45 20.01 -35.95
C ASN A 95 10.52 18.72 -35.13
N GLN A 96 11.31 17.75 -35.53
CA GLN A 96 11.55 16.51 -34.79
C GLN A 96 12.19 16.80 -33.45
N LEU A 97 13.15 17.74 -33.42
CA LEU A 97 13.82 18.16 -32.19
C LEU A 97 12.84 18.81 -31.20
N GLU A 98 12.00 19.71 -31.70
CA GLU A 98 10.98 20.38 -30.88
C GLU A 98 9.98 19.36 -30.30
N GLU A 99 9.54 18.41 -31.11
CA GLU A 99 8.63 17.36 -30.68
C GLU A 99 9.27 16.44 -29.66
N ALA A 100 10.54 16.04 -29.87
CA ALA A 100 11.29 15.24 -28.93
C ALA A 100 11.43 15.94 -27.57
N ARG A 101 11.66 17.25 -27.56
CA ARG A 101 11.73 18.05 -26.33
C ARG A 101 10.39 18.13 -25.61
N LYS A 102 9.29 18.23 -26.35
CA LYS A 102 7.94 18.16 -25.75
C LYS A 102 7.67 16.82 -25.09
N ILE A 103 8.01 15.73 -25.77
CA ILE A 103 7.87 14.37 -25.24
C ILE A 103 8.72 14.21 -23.98
N LEU A 104 9.94 14.70 -24.02
CA LEU A 104 10.85 14.68 -22.85
C LEU A 104 10.22 15.40 -21.66
N GLY A 105 9.67 16.60 -21.87
CA GLY A 105 8.98 17.35 -20.81
C GLY A 105 7.80 16.61 -20.22
N LEU A 106 6.98 15.97 -21.06
CA LEU A 106 5.85 15.14 -20.60
C LEU A 106 6.31 13.93 -19.80
N LEU A 107 7.41 13.29 -20.23
CA LEU A 107 7.97 12.14 -19.51
C LEU A 107 8.57 12.57 -18.16
N GLU A 108 9.21 13.72 -18.09
CA GLU A 108 9.73 14.28 -16.84
C GLU A 108 8.61 14.56 -15.85
N ASP A 109 7.50 15.18 -16.33
CA ASP A 109 6.32 15.44 -15.52
C ASP A 109 5.69 14.13 -15.01
N ASN A 110 5.59 13.13 -15.88
CA ASN A 110 5.09 11.81 -15.52
C ASN A 110 5.99 11.15 -14.46
N MET A 111 7.29 11.30 -14.58
CA MET A 111 8.24 10.77 -13.60
C MET A 111 8.06 11.43 -12.22
N LEU A 112 7.85 12.74 -12.19
CA LEU A 112 7.56 13.45 -10.94
C LEU A 112 6.27 12.94 -10.28
N ASP A 113 5.22 12.76 -11.07
CA ASP A 113 3.95 12.22 -10.57
C ASP A 113 4.12 10.80 -10.00
N LEU A 114 4.88 9.95 -10.68
CA LEU A 114 5.15 8.58 -10.22
C LEU A 114 5.96 8.59 -8.93
N ASP A 115 6.95 9.47 -8.81
CA ASP A 115 7.76 9.59 -7.60
C ASP A 115 6.90 10.03 -6.41
N LEU A 116 5.98 10.99 -6.62
CA LEU A 116 5.03 11.43 -5.58
C LEU A 116 4.09 10.28 -5.16
N LYS A 117 3.58 9.53 -6.12
CA LYS A 117 2.73 8.36 -5.84
C LYS A 117 3.48 7.30 -5.03
N LYS A 118 4.75 7.06 -5.35
CA LYS A 118 5.59 6.12 -4.59
C LYS A 118 5.80 6.59 -3.16
N GLU A 119 6.08 7.88 -2.95
CA GLU A 119 6.26 8.45 -1.61
C GLU A 119 4.98 8.31 -0.78
N ASP A 120 3.82 8.66 -1.36
CA ASP A 120 2.53 8.55 -0.70
C ASP A 120 2.23 7.10 -0.32
N LEU A 121 2.52 6.18 -1.21
CA LEU A 121 2.28 4.76 -0.99
C LEU A 121 3.20 4.20 0.10
N GLU A 122 4.47 4.61 0.15
CA GLU A 122 5.40 4.25 1.22
C GLU A 122 4.89 4.75 2.58
N LYS A 123 4.37 5.97 2.64
CA LYS A 123 3.78 6.53 3.87
C LYS A 123 2.54 5.75 4.29
N GLU A 124 1.67 5.41 3.35
CA GLU A 124 0.47 4.61 3.63
C GLU A 124 0.83 3.23 4.16
N ILE A 125 1.81 2.57 3.55
CA ILE A 125 2.31 1.26 4.00
C ILE A 125 2.89 1.39 5.42
N GLY A 126 3.67 2.42 5.68
CA GLY A 126 4.23 2.69 7.01
C GLY A 126 3.13 2.88 8.07
N THR A 127 2.10 3.65 7.74
CA THR A 127 0.96 3.88 8.63
C THR A 127 0.21 2.58 8.94
N ILE A 128 -0.06 1.78 7.92
CA ILE A 128 -0.77 0.51 8.07
C ILE A 128 0.09 -0.50 8.86
N ASN A 129 1.40 -0.54 8.63
CA ASN A 129 2.32 -1.36 9.41
C ASN A 129 2.30 -1.00 10.90
N ASN A 130 2.23 0.29 11.23
CA ASN A 130 2.12 0.75 12.61
C ASN A 130 0.78 0.33 13.22
N GLN A 131 -0.32 0.48 12.48
CA GLN A 131 -1.64 0.01 12.90
C GLN A 131 -1.68 -1.49 13.12
N LEU A 132 -1.03 -2.24 12.23
CA LEU A 132 -0.91 -3.70 12.36
C LEU A 132 -0.13 -4.08 13.61
N SER A 133 0.97 -3.40 13.90
CA SER A 133 1.78 -3.62 15.10
C SER A 133 0.96 -3.35 16.37
N GLU A 134 0.18 -2.27 16.41
CA GLU A 134 -0.73 -1.96 17.51
C GLU A 134 -1.81 -3.04 17.67
N SER A 135 -2.42 -3.47 16.58
CA SER A 135 -3.44 -4.52 16.57
C SER A 135 -2.89 -5.87 17.06
N ASN A 136 -1.68 -6.22 16.65
CA ASN A 136 -1.01 -7.44 17.12
C ASN A 136 -0.71 -7.36 18.62
N THR A 137 -0.29 -6.22 19.13
CA THR A 137 -0.06 -6.00 20.56
C THR A 137 -1.35 -6.17 21.36
N GLU A 138 -2.46 -5.58 20.88
CA GLU A 138 -3.77 -5.75 21.50
C GLU A 138 -4.21 -7.20 21.51
N PHE A 139 -4.04 -7.91 20.38
CA PHE A 139 -4.36 -9.32 20.25
C PHE A 139 -3.57 -10.18 21.22
N GLU A 140 -2.28 -9.93 21.36
CA GLU A 140 -1.42 -10.63 22.30
C GLU A 140 -1.83 -10.39 23.77
N GLN A 141 -2.21 -9.17 24.10
CA GLN A 141 -2.70 -8.80 25.42
C GLN A 141 -4.02 -9.50 25.75
N GLU A 142 -4.94 -9.61 24.78
CA GLU A 142 -6.22 -10.30 24.96
C GLU A 142 -6.07 -11.82 25.10
N THR A 143 -5.05 -12.40 24.46
CA THR A 143 -4.80 -13.84 24.51
C THR A 143 -3.96 -14.28 25.71
N SER A 144 -3.26 -13.36 26.34
CA SER A 144 -2.48 -13.64 27.55
C SER A 144 -3.33 -13.45 28.81
#